data_a1fbe59bae71a4e9f002afd514b28dc5
#
_entry.id   a1fbe59bae71a4e9f002afd514b28dc5
#
_cell.length_a   1.000
_cell.length_b   1.000
_cell.length_c   1.000
_cell.angle_alpha   90.00
_cell.angle_beta   90.00
_cell.angle_gamma   90.00
#
_symmetry.space_group_name_H-M   'P 1'
#
loop_
_entity.id
_entity.type
_entity.pdbx_description
1 polymer ?
#
loop_
_entity_poly.entity_id
_entity_poly.type
_entity_poly.pdbx_seq_one_letter_code
_entity_poly.pdbx_strand_id
1 'polypeptide(L)'
;AEGLQFDLRGLVYMAHWLTPPGAPKRFDTRFFICHAPADQVAQADLGEAVELMWLTPPQALERERGLTLLPVTRRTLQDLGRHRSAAEAMAWAQNLGSVPLIMPRRAASAKGLRVVLPDELPYAEVGKLDPEGQGTAHADIVAGRAVRLSPRIVRVTAPNPGAMTGPGTNTYLVGEGDHWTVIDPGPADAQHVQAILAAAPGRIVQILVTHTHKDHSPGAVPLAAATGAPVLGRRTAHPMWQDETFAPARELQGGERLELGPGATLEVIHTPGHASNHLCYLLLEEDLLFTGDHVMQGSTVVINPPDGDMAAYLASL
;
A
#
# COMPACT_ATOMS: atom_id res chain seq x y z
N ALA A 1 42.60 -16.67 15.38
CA ALA A 1 42.43 -16.70 13.91
C ALA A 1 42.74 -18.15 13.48
N GLU A 2 41.77 -18.83 12.91
CA GLU A 2 41.81 -20.27 12.60
C GLU A 2 42.59 -20.58 11.32
N GLY A 3 43.22 -19.59 10.67
CA GLY A 3 44.03 -19.78 9.46
C GLY A 3 43.23 -20.18 8.22
N LEU A 4 41.90 -19.99 8.25
CA LEU A 4 41.01 -20.34 7.15
C LEU A 4 41.09 -19.30 6.02
N GLN A 5 41.13 -19.79 4.79
CA GLN A 5 40.92 -18.97 3.58
C GLN A 5 39.51 -19.19 3.04
N PHE A 6 38.75 -18.11 2.91
CA PHE A 6 37.41 -18.16 2.32
C PHE A 6 37.50 -18.12 0.80
N ASP A 7 36.89 -19.10 0.13
CA ASP A 7 36.64 -19.03 -1.31
C ASP A 7 35.33 -18.32 -1.56
N LEU A 8 35.39 -17.08 -2.02
CA LEU A 8 34.25 -16.24 -2.27
C LEU A 8 33.68 -16.35 -3.71
N ARG A 9 34.36 -17.13 -4.58
CA ARG A 9 34.02 -17.22 -6.02
C ARG A 9 32.64 -17.82 -6.28
N GLY A 10 32.13 -18.62 -5.36
CA GLY A 10 30.81 -19.24 -5.46
C GLY A 10 29.66 -18.47 -4.81
N LEU A 11 29.95 -17.34 -4.15
CA LEU A 11 28.95 -16.55 -3.46
C LEU A 11 28.15 -15.69 -4.45
N VAL A 12 26.81 -15.81 -4.42
CA VAL A 12 25.88 -15.00 -5.22
C VAL A 12 25.07 -14.12 -4.28
N TYR A 13 25.12 -12.81 -4.48
CA TYR A 13 24.37 -11.83 -3.70
C TYR A 13 22.89 -11.90 -4.06
N MET A 14 22.00 -12.12 -3.05
CA MET A 14 20.59 -12.40 -3.31
C MET A 14 19.62 -11.51 -2.54
N ALA A 15 19.98 -10.94 -1.40
CA ALA A 15 19.10 -10.09 -0.62
C ALA A 15 19.87 -9.07 0.23
N HIS A 16 19.27 -7.91 0.44
CA HIS A 16 19.83 -6.84 1.25
C HIS A 16 18.79 -6.33 2.25
N TRP A 17 19.10 -6.42 3.53
CA TRP A 17 18.19 -6.04 4.59
C TRP A 17 18.78 -5.00 5.52
N LEU A 18 18.01 -3.98 5.85
CA LEU A 18 18.36 -2.99 6.86
C LEU A 18 17.34 -3.07 8.01
N THR A 19 17.82 -3.24 9.23
CA THR A 19 16.97 -3.22 10.42
C THR A 19 16.21 -1.88 10.49
N PRO A 20 14.89 -1.87 10.76
CA PRO A 20 14.09 -0.64 10.78
C PRO A 20 14.55 0.36 11.84
N PRO A 21 14.21 1.64 11.70
CA PRO A 21 14.32 2.62 12.77
C PRO A 21 13.59 2.17 14.04
N GLY A 22 13.93 2.74 15.19
CA GLY A 22 13.33 2.40 16.49
C GLY A 22 13.80 1.07 17.09
N ALA A 23 14.63 0.28 16.38
CA ALA A 23 15.27 -0.90 16.95
C ALA A 23 16.50 -0.49 17.80
N PRO A 24 16.75 -1.14 18.96
CA PRO A 24 17.88 -0.79 19.85
C PRO A 24 19.23 -1.01 19.16
N LYS A 25 19.30 -1.93 18.20
CA LYS A 25 20.49 -2.20 17.39
C LYS A 25 20.07 -2.42 15.96
N ARG A 26 20.73 -1.78 15.01
CA ARG A 26 20.43 -1.89 13.58
C ARG A 26 21.59 -2.53 12.86
N PHE A 27 21.24 -3.42 11.91
CA PHE A 27 22.19 -4.14 11.06
C PHE A 27 21.88 -3.84 9.61
N ASP A 28 22.93 -3.61 8.83
CA ASP A 28 22.92 -3.63 7.37
C ASP A 28 23.44 -4.98 6.93
N THR A 29 22.57 -5.87 6.47
CA THR A 29 22.88 -7.29 6.25
C THR A 29 22.70 -7.67 4.80
N ARG A 30 23.77 -8.15 4.19
CA ARG A 30 23.75 -8.71 2.83
C ARG A 30 23.72 -10.23 2.91
N PHE A 31 22.78 -10.82 2.17
CA PHE A 31 22.60 -12.27 2.10
C PHE A 31 23.17 -12.80 0.79
N PHE A 32 23.91 -13.90 0.91
CA PHE A 32 24.52 -14.59 -0.22
C PHE A 32 24.03 -16.04 -0.23
N ILE A 33 23.95 -16.64 -1.42
CA ILE A 33 23.69 -18.05 -1.63
C ILE A 33 24.92 -18.68 -2.30
N CYS A 34 25.26 -19.90 -1.90
CA CYS A 34 26.29 -20.73 -2.54
C CYS A 34 25.96 -22.20 -2.40
N HIS A 35 26.62 -23.03 -3.19
CA HIS A 35 26.58 -24.47 -2.98
C HIS A 35 27.46 -24.84 -1.76
N ALA A 36 26.92 -25.69 -0.89
CA ALA A 36 27.75 -26.26 0.19
C ALA A 36 28.87 -27.15 -0.41
N PRO A 37 30.09 -27.06 0.10
CA PRO A 37 31.17 -27.95 -0.34
C PRO A 37 30.80 -29.41 -0.10
N ALA A 38 31.00 -30.26 -1.12
CA ALA A 38 30.63 -31.66 -1.05
C ALA A 38 31.61 -32.52 -0.18
N ASP A 39 32.78 -32.02 0.02
CA ASP A 39 33.91 -32.68 0.76
C ASP A 39 34.01 -32.21 2.21
N GLN A 40 33.11 -31.40 2.69
CA GLN A 40 33.11 -30.85 4.05
C GLN A 40 31.87 -31.28 4.84
N VAL A 41 32.06 -31.56 6.12
CA VAL A 41 30.98 -31.86 7.06
C VAL A 41 30.73 -30.63 7.93
N ALA A 42 29.55 -30.05 7.79
CA ALA A 42 29.13 -28.91 8.60
C ALA A 42 28.90 -29.36 10.06
N GLN A 43 29.35 -28.57 11.01
CA GLN A 43 29.17 -28.80 12.45
C GLN A 43 28.80 -27.49 13.14
N ALA A 44 27.95 -27.59 14.19
CA ALA A 44 27.70 -26.46 15.07
C ALA A 44 28.91 -26.16 15.92
N ASP A 45 29.23 -24.88 16.10
CA ASP A 45 30.39 -24.43 16.91
C ASP A 45 30.12 -24.49 18.42
N LEU A 46 28.88 -24.77 18.81
CA LEU A 46 28.36 -24.86 20.19
C LEU A 46 28.53 -23.57 21.02
N GLY A 47 28.96 -22.49 20.40
CA GLY A 47 29.07 -21.16 20.98
C GLY A 47 27.93 -20.28 20.51
N GLU A 48 27.94 -19.92 19.24
CA GLU A 48 26.88 -19.11 18.60
C GLU A 48 25.76 -20.00 18.01
N ALA A 49 26.13 -21.15 17.41
CA ALA A 49 25.21 -22.14 16.85
C ALA A 49 25.24 -23.42 17.71
N VAL A 50 24.09 -23.74 18.34
CA VAL A 50 23.97 -24.92 19.25
C VAL A 50 23.54 -26.18 18.51
N GLU A 51 22.89 -26.05 17.34
CA GLU A 51 22.43 -27.19 16.55
C GLU A 51 22.49 -26.86 15.06
N LEU A 52 22.73 -27.88 14.25
CA LEU A 52 22.70 -27.83 12.79
C LEU A 52 21.62 -28.75 12.26
N MET A 53 20.78 -28.24 11.36
CA MET A 53 19.75 -29.01 10.66
C MET A 53 19.83 -28.75 9.16
N TRP A 54 19.71 -29.83 8.37
CA TRP A 54 19.50 -29.74 6.92
C TRP A 54 18.01 -29.80 6.62
N LEU A 55 17.46 -28.71 6.12
CA LEU A 55 16.03 -28.56 5.84
C LEU A 55 15.83 -27.95 4.46
N THR A 56 14.81 -28.38 3.76
CA THR A 56 14.28 -27.61 2.61
C THR A 56 13.56 -26.35 3.12
N PRO A 57 13.43 -25.28 2.29
CA PRO A 57 12.71 -24.09 2.70
C PRO A 57 11.28 -24.38 3.19
N PRO A 58 10.45 -25.23 2.52
CA PRO A 58 9.15 -25.61 3.06
C PRO A 58 9.22 -26.29 4.44
N GLN A 59 10.15 -27.23 4.62
CA GLN A 59 10.33 -27.89 5.93
C GLN A 59 10.69 -26.92 7.06
N ALA A 60 11.50 -25.91 6.77
CA ALA A 60 11.87 -24.89 7.75
C ALA A 60 10.69 -23.95 8.07
N LEU A 61 9.77 -23.72 7.12
CA LEU A 61 8.58 -22.89 7.29
C LEU A 61 7.42 -23.61 8.02
N GLU A 62 7.46 -24.93 8.11
CA GLU A 62 6.44 -25.73 8.82
C GLU A 62 6.39 -25.36 10.32
N ARG A 63 5.23 -24.85 10.76
CA ARG A 63 5.01 -24.40 12.15
C ARG A 63 5.21 -25.51 13.21
N GLU A 64 4.98 -26.76 12.84
CA GLU A 64 5.04 -27.93 13.72
C GLU A 64 6.44 -28.26 14.22
N ARG A 65 7.47 -27.73 13.57
CA ARG A 65 8.86 -27.99 13.98
C ARG A 65 9.36 -27.09 15.12
N GLY A 66 8.53 -26.13 15.59
CA GLY A 66 8.88 -25.27 16.73
C GLY A 66 10.01 -24.27 16.47
N LEU A 67 10.39 -24.03 15.21
CA LEU A 67 11.42 -23.06 14.86
C LEU A 67 10.88 -21.63 15.00
N THR A 68 11.59 -20.79 15.75
CA THR A 68 11.34 -19.36 15.80
C THR A 68 12.12 -18.68 14.68
N LEU A 69 11.41 -18.26 13.61
CA LEU A 69 12.01 -17.59 12.47
C LEU A 69 11.84 -16.08 12.57
N LEU A 70 12.94 -15.34 12.52
CA LEU A 70 12.88 -13.89 12.36
C LEU A 70 12.23 -13.52 11.00
N PRO A 71 11.57 -12.36 10.88
CA PRO A 71 10.92 -11.94 9.63
C PRO A 71 11.82 -12.01 8.40
N VAL A 72 13.08 -11.59 8.52
CA VAL A 72 14.09 -11.66 7.45
C VAL A 72 14.37 -13.10 7.03
N THR A 73 14.58 -14.00 7.98
CA THR A 73 14.83 -15.42 7.71
C THR A 73 13.64 -16.08 7.06
N ARG A 74 12.44 -15.82 7.60
CA ARG A 74 11.18 -16.32 7.03
C ARG A 74 11.01 -15.89 5.57
N ARG A 75 11.21 -14.61 5.26
CA ARG A 75 11.09 -14.09 3.90
C ARG A 75 12.12 -14.71 2.97
N THR A 76 13.37 -14.82 3.40
CA THR A 76 14.45 -15.48 2.63
C THR A 76 14.09 -16.93 2.30
N LEU A 77 13.54 -17.68 3.26
CA LEU A 77 13.08 -19.06 3.03
C LEU A 77 11.89 -19.11 2.09
N GLN A 78 10.95 -18.16 2.18
CA GLN A 78 9.82 -18.06 1.26
C GLN A 78 10.27 -17.79 -0.18
N ASP A 79 11.23 -16.89 -0.38
CA ASP A 79 11.77 -16.58 -1.70
C ASP A 79 12.52 -17.76 -2.29
N LEU A 80 13.36 -18.43 -1.51
CA LEU A 80 14.03 -19.67 -1.92
C LEU A 80 13.05 -20.81 -2.21
N GLY A 81 11.98 -20.93 -1.42
CA GLY A 81 10.95 -21.96 -1.55
C GLY A 81 10.09 -21.86 -2.81
N ARG A 82 10.17 -20.76 -3.58
CA ARG A 82 9.55 -20.62 -4.90
C ARG A 82 10.22 -21.45 -5.99
N HIS A 83 11.45 -21.93 -5.72
CA HIS A 83 12.26 -22.69 -6.67
C HIS A 83 12.20 -24.17 -6.34
N ARG A 84 12.15 -25.03 -7.38
CA ARG A 84 12.01 -26.48 -7.25
C ARG A 84 13.32 -27.18 -6.86
N SER A 85 14.46 -26.48 -7.06
CA SER A 85 15.79 -27.05 -6.78
C SER A 85 16.78 -25.97 -6.40
N ALA A 86 17.89 -26.37 -5.75
CA ALA A 86 19.01 -25.49 -5.46
C ALA A 86 19.61 -24.86 -6.73
N ALA A 87 19.62 -25.60 -7.85
CA ALA A 87 20.10 -25.09 -9.13
C ALA A 87 19.21 -23.96 -9.67
N GLU A 88 17.88 -24.11 -9.59
CA GLU A 88 16.93 -23.05 -9.98
C GLU A 88 17.08 -21.81 -9.07
N ALA A 89 17.21 -21.99 -7.75
CA ALA A 89 17.41 -20.90 -6.81
C ALA A 89 18.74 -20.15 -7.08
N MET A 90 19.81 -20.88 -7.38
CA MET A 90 21.10 -20.30 -7.74
C MET A 90 21.01 -19.52 -9.06
N ALA A 91 20.39 -20.10 -10.08
CA ALA A 91 20.19 -19.44 -11.37
C ALA A 91 19.32 -18.17 -11.22
N TRP A 92 18.27 -18.21 -10.41
CA TRP A 92 17.47 -17.03 -10.08
C TRP A 92 18.34 -15.94 -9.44
N ALA A 93 19.12 -16.27 -8.41
CA ALA A 93 19.98 -15.29 -7.73
C ALA A 93 21.02 -14.68 -8.67
N GLN A 94 21.62 -15.47 -9.56
CA GLN A 94 22.59 -15.01 -10.56
C GLN A 94 21.99 -14.05 -11.61
N ASN A 95 20.69 -14.19 -11.88
CA ASN A 95 19.96 -13.38 -12.85
C ASN A 95 19.27 -12.16 -12.23
N LEU A 96 19.43 -11.89 -10.94
CA LEU A 96 18.95 -10.66 -10.33
C LEU A 96 19.67 -9.44 -10.91
N GLY A 97 18.97 -8.60 -11.65
CA GLY A 97 19.56 -7.38 -12.24
C GLY A 97 19.97 -6.35 -11.20
N SER A 98 19.23 -6.30 -10.08
CA SER A 98 19.56 -5.49 -8.90
C SER A 98 18.99 -6.16 -7.65
N VAL A 99 19.66 -6.00 -6.53
CA VAL A 99 19.17 -6.46 -5.22
C VAL A 99 18.68 -5.25 -4.44
N PRO A 100 17.35 -5.08 -4.30
CA PRO A 100 16.80 -3.93 -3.59
C PRO A 100 17.08 -3.99 -2.10
N LEU A 101 17.29 -2.82 -1.50
CA LEU A 101 17.36 -2.70 -0.05
C LEU A 101 15.95 -2.88 0.55
N ILE A 102 15.76 -3.87 1.38
CA ILE A 102 14.55 -4.13 2.14
C ILE A 102 14.72 -3.58 3.55
N MET A 103 13.98 -2.53 3.86
CA MET A 103 13.92 -1.96 5.21
C MET A 103 12.49 -2.11 5.72
N PRO A 104 12.21 -3.09 6.59
CA PRO A 104 10.89 -3.22 7.21
C PRO A 104 10.52 -2.00 8.05
N ARG A 105 9.25 -1.90 8.47
CA ARG A 105 8.77 -0.89 9.41
C ARG A 105 8.18 -1.56 10.63
N ARG A 106 8.27 -0.90 11.78
CA ARG A 106 7.62 -1.32 13.02
C ARG A 106 6.25 -0.65 13.10
N ALA A 107 5.22 -1.40 13.47
CA ALA A 107 3.87 -0.87 13.59
C ALA A 107 3.09 -1.57 14.68
N ALA A 108 2.17 -0.86 15.31
CA ALA A 108 1.18 -1.45 16.20
C ALA A 108 0.17 -2.29 15.40
N SER A 109 -0.37 -3.32 16.01
CA SER A 109 -1.47 -4.12 15.49
C SER A 109 -2.38 -4.59 16.62
N ALA A 110 -3.52 -5.19 16.30
CA ALA A 110 -4.41 -5.80 17.30
C ALA A 110 -3.71 -6.89 18.14
N LYS A 111 -2.61 -7.47 17.63
CA LYS A 111 -1.82 -8.52 18.30
C LYS A 111 -0.52 -7.99 18.94
N GLY A 112 -0.37 -6.69 19.06
CA GLY A 112 0.84 -6.02 19.55
C GLY A 112 1.73 -5.50 18.42
N LEU A 113 2.98 -5.21 18.75
CA LEU A 113 3.95 -4.69 17.78
C LEU A 113 4.30 -5.74 16.73
N ARG A 114 4.25 -5.37 15.45
CA ARG A 114 4.66 -6.23 14.33
C ARG A 114 5.60 -5.52 13.36
N VAL A 115 6.24 -6.31 12.52
CA VAL A 115 7.04 -5.85 11.39
C VAL A 115 6.14 -5.83 10.14
N VAL A 116 6.23 -4.75 9.37
CA VAL A 116 5.55 -4.52 8.09
C VAL A 116 6.60 -4.48 6.99
N LEU A 117 6.41 -5.29 5.94
CA LEU A 117 7.31 -5.39 4.79
C LEU A 117 6.92 -4.40 3.68
N PRO A 118 7.83 -4.05 2.77
CA PRO A 118 7.57 -3.09 1.69
C PRO A 118 6.42 -3.47 0.74
N ASP A 119 6.12 -4.77 0.61
CA ASP A 119 5.04 -5.30 -0.22
C ASP A 119 3.68 -5.39 0.51
N GLU A 120 3.61 -5.00 1.78
CA GLU A 120 2.36 -4.94 2.52
C GLU A 120 1.66 -3.58 2.36
N LEU A 121 0.33 -3.59 2.24
CA LEU A 121 -0.49 -2.39 2.04
C LEU A 121 -0.23 -1.25 3.03
N PRO A 122 -0.05 -1.48 4.35
CA PRO A 122 0.16 -0.39 5.30
C PRO A 122 1.58 0.19 5.29
N TYR A 123 2.52 -0.37 4.52
CA TYR A 123 3.94 0.01 4.60
C TYR A 123 4.21 1.50 4.40
N ALA A 124 3.64 2.08 3.34
CA ALA A 124 3.85 3.50 3.02
C ALA A 124 3.23 4.40 4.09
N GLU A 125 2.01 4.09 4.52
CA GLU A 125 1.30 4.83 5.57
C GLU A 125 2.03 4.78 6.91
N VAL A 126 2.46 3.60 7.33
CA VAL A 126 3.27 3.44 8.56
C VAL A 126 4.52 4.29 8.50
N GLY A 127 5.19 4.34 7.33
CA GLY A 127 6.38 5.16 7.17
C GLY A 127 6.12 6.67 7.19
N LYS A 128 4.96 7.11 6.72
CA LYS A 128 4.55 8.52 6.79
C LYS A 128 4.20 8.92 8.23
N LEU A 129 3.47 8.06 8.94
CA LEU A 129 2.96 8.36 10.29
C LEU A 129 3.98 8.13 11.41
N ASP A 130 4.93 7.23 11.20
CA ASP A 130 5.95 6.87 12.19
C ASP A 130 7.32 6.66 11.53
N PRO A 131 7.92 7.73 10.98
CA PRO A 131 9.21 7.64 10.28
C PRO A 131 10.35 7.16 11.19
N GLU A 132 10.26 7.43 12.48
CA GLU A 132 11.25 7.04 13.50
C GLU A 132 11.08 5.60 13.99
N GLY A 133 10.00 4.90 13.57
CA GLY A 133 9.76 3.51 13.89
C GLY A 133 9.49 3.23 15.37
N GLN A 134 8.84 4.15 16.06
CA GLN A 134 8.46 3.99 17.47
C GLN A 134 7.37 2.93 17.68
N GLY A 135 6.70 2.50 16.59
CA GLY A 135 5.59 1.56 16.63
C GLY A 135 4.27 2.21 17.03
N THR A 136 4.12 3.51 16.79
CA THR A 136 2.91 4.30 17.10
C THR A 136 1.89 4.25 15.97
N ALA A 137 2.31 4.10 14.73
CA ALA A 137 1.42 3.89 13.61
C ALA A 137 0.83 2.47 13.61
N HIS A 138 -0.41 2.35 13.15
CA HIS A 138 -1.10 1.06 13.08
C HIS A 138 -0.97 0.42 11.69
N ALA A 139 -0.64 -0.87 11.68
CA ALA A 139 -0.60 -1.69 10.46
C ALA A 139 -1.97 -2.25 10.05
N ASP A 140 -2.95 -2.26 10.97
CA ASP A 140 -4.27 -2.80 10.68
C ASP A 140 -5.14 -1.73 10.02
N ILE A 141 -5.54 -1.97 8.76
CA ILE A 141 -6.52 -1.14 8.06
C ILE A 141 -7.91 -1.61 8.50
N VAL A 142 -8.62 -0.75 9.23
CA VAL A 142 -9.92 -1.07 9.82
C VAL A 142 -10.98 -0.17 9.19
N ALA A 143 -12.02 -0.78 8.61
CA ALA A 143 -13.14 -0.04 8.02
C ALA A 143 -13.80 0.89 9.05
N GLY A 144 -14.17 2.09 8.62
CA GLY A 144 -14.81 3.11 9.46
C GLY A 144 -13.86 3.84 10.42
N ARG A 145 -12.61 3.38 10.60
CA ARG A 145 -11.64 4.06 11.46
C ARG A 145 -11.01 5.25 10.73
N ALA A 146 -11.15 6.43 11.30
CA ALA A 146 -10.46 7.62 10.81
C ALA A 146 -8.96 7.54 11.12
N VAL A 147 -8.13 7.80 10.11
CA VAL A 147 -6.67 7.87 10.22
C VAL A 147 -6.21 9.23 9.69
N ARG A 148 -5.63 10.04 10.56
CA ARG A 148 -5.05 11.33 10.15
C ARG A 148 -3.68 11.10 9.51
N LEU A 149 -3.59 11.35 8.20
CA LEU A 149 -2.37 11.16 7.42
C LEU A 149 -1.47 12.41 7.41
N SER A 150 -2.07 13.58 7.58
CA SER A 150 -1.40 14.87 7.71
C SER A 150 -2.32 15.88 8.42
N PRO A 151 -1.87 17.12 8.72
CA PRO A 151 -2.77 18.16 9.22
C PRO A 151 -4.01 18.41 8.35
N ARG A 152 -3.89 18.19 7.02
CA ARG A 152 -4.94 18.45 6.03
C ARG A 152 -5.65 17.21 5.52
N ILE A 153 -5.24 16.00 5.90
CA ILE A 153 -5.77 14.77 5.30
C ILE A 153 -6.20 13.79 6.38
N VAL A 154 -7.45 13.35 6.30
CA VAL A 154 -7.98 12.22 7.08
C VAL A 154 -8.48 11.16 6.11
N ARG A 155 -8.12 9.89 6.32
CA ARG A 155 -8.62 8.75 5.56
C ARG A 155 -9.64 7.96 6.38
N VAL A 156 -10.71 7.51 5.74
CA VAL A 156 -11.68 6.53 6.26
C VAL A 156 -11.84 5.43 5.22
N THR A 157 -11.55 4.19 5.58
CA THR A 157 -11.71 3.04 4.66
C THR A 157 -13.13 2.51 4.74
N ALA A 158 -13.76 2.27 3.59
CA ALA A 158 -15.11 1.73 3.49
C ALA A 158 -15.19 0.24 3.85
N PRO A 159 -16.34 -0.27 4.33
CA PRO A 159 -16.52 -1.68 4.73
C PRO A 159 -16.84 -2.59 3.52
N ASN A 160 -16.12 -2.44 2.42
CA ASN A 160 -16.30 -3.19 1.17
C ASN A 160 -15.03 -3.96 0.76
N PRO A 161 -14.42 -4.77 1.65
CA PRO A 161 -13.21 -5.50 1.29
C PRO A 161 -13.47 -6.52 0.19
N GLY A 162 -12.54 -6.63 -0.75
CA GLY A 162 -12.69 -7.55 -1.89
C GLY A 162 -11.46 -7.61 -2.78
N ALA A 163 -11.53 -8.45 -3.82
CA ALA A 163 -10.43 -8.61 -4.77
C ALA A 163 -10.11 -7.31 -5.53
N MET A 164 -11.13 -6.47 -5.77
CA MET A 164 -11.01 -5.20 -6.49
C MET A 164 -10.70 -4.02 -5.55
N THR A 165 -11.12 -4.10 -4.30
CA THR A 165 -11.06 -3.00 -3.33
C THR A 165 -10.02 -3.22 -2.22
N GLY A 166 -9.36 -4.39 -2.21
CA GLY A 166 -8.42 -4.75 -1.16
C GLY A 166 -9.09 -4.73 0.23
N PRO A 167 -8.59 -3.95 1.19
CA PRO A 167 -9.20 -3.81 2.52
C PRO A 167 -10.48 -2.96 2.53
N GLY A 168 -10.80 -2.29 1.43
CA GLY A 168 -11.92 -1.40 1.21
C GLY A 168 -11.49 -0.12 0.53
N THR A 169 -12.44 0.55 -0.15
CA THR A 169 -12.20 1.83 -0.83
C THR A 169 -11.81 2.91 0.18
N ASN A 170 -10.80 3.69 -0.15
CA ASN A 170 -10.36 4.80 0.69
C ASN A 170 -11.16 6.07 0.36
N THR A 171 -11.87 6.58 1.34
CA THR A 171 -12.44 7.93 1.33
C THR A 171 -11.47 8.88 2.02
N TYR A 172 -11.19 10.02 1.41
CA TYR A 172 -10.35 11.05 2.00
C TYR A 172 -11.15 12.31 2.33
N LEU A 173 -10.89 12.87 3.51
CA LEU A 173 -11.30 14.23 3.85
C LEU A 173 -10.07 15.11 3.74
N VAL A 174 -10.17 16.15 2.92
CA VAL A 174 -9.05 17.06 2.63
C VAL A 174 -9.49 18.48 2.92
N GLY A 175 -8.72 19.22 3.70
CA GLY A 175 -9.08 20.60 4.04
C GLY A 175 -8.31 21.18 5.21
N GLU A 176 -8.69 22.37 5.62
CA GLU A 176 -8.12 23.08 6.75
C GLU A 176 -9.20 23.89 7.50
N GLY A 177 -9.03 24.06 8.83
CA GLY A 177 -9.99 24.78 9.67
C GLY A 177 -11.38 24.15 9.64
N ASP A 178 -12.39 24.95 9.26
CA ASP A 178 -13.80 24.54 9.22
C ASP A 178 -14.26 24.07 7.81
N HIS A 179 -13.37 24.01 6.81
CA HIS A 179 -13.72 23.66 5.44
C HIS A 179 -13.05 22.35 5.02
N TRP A 180 -13.88 21.32 4.76
CA TRP A 180 -13.40 20.00 4.38
C TRP A 180 -14.10 19.51 3.12
N THR A 181 -13.33 18.90 2.25
CA THR A 181 -13.76 18.26 1.00
C THR A 181 -13.66 16.76 1.16
N VAL A 182 -14.67 16.02 0.76
CA VAL A 182 -14.62 14.56 0.69
C VAL A 182 -14.23 14.13 -0.73
N ILE A 183 -13.26 13.23 -0.85
CA ILE A 183 -12.90 12.58 -2.12
C ILE A 183 -13.30 11.11 -2.02
N ASP A 184 -14.02 10.61 -3.02
CA ASP A 184 -14.54 9.25 -3.13
C ASP A 184 -15.29 8.80 -1.87
N PRO A 185 -16.56 9.20 -1.73
CA PRO A 185 -17.38 8.84 -0.57
C PRO A 185 -17.73 7.34 -0.49
N GLY A 186 -17.24 6.53 -1.43
CA GLY A 186 -17.36 5.08 -1.42
C GLY A 186 -18.74 4.56 -1.83
N PRO A 187 -19.07 3.31 -1.45
CA PRO A 187 -20.38 2.73 -1.69
C PRO A 187 -21.47 3.45 -0.89
N ALA A 188 -22.73 3.30 -1.30
CA ALA A 188 -23.90 3.85 -0.58
C ALA A 188 -24.17 3.03 0.71
N ASP A 189 -23.19 2.96 1.59
CA ASP A 189 -23.27 2.29 2.88
C ASP A 189 -23.51 3.28 4.00
N ALA A 190 -24.58 3.09 4.76
CA ALA A 190 -25.00 4.03 5.81
C ALA A 190 -23.98 4.13 6.96
N GLN A 191 -23.28 3.03 7.30
CA GLN A 191 -22.26 3.04 8.34
C GLN A 191 -21.03 3.80 7.87
N HIS A 192 -20.65 3.65 6.60
CA HIS A 192 -19.55 4.39 6.02
C HIS A 192 -19.82 5.89 5.95
N VAL A 193 -21.03 6.29 5.52
CA VAL A 193 -21.46 7.71 5.52
C VAL A 193 -21.39 8.28 6.94
N GLN A 194 -21.88 7.56 7.95
CA GLN A 194 -21.77 8.00 9.34
C GLN A 194 -20.30 8.09 9.81
N ALA A 195 -19.44 7.16 9.40
CA ALA A 195 -18.03 7.22 9.72
C ALA A 195 -17.34 8.43 9.08
N ILE A 196 -17.66 8.79 7.84
CA ILE A 196 -17.18 10.00 7.17
C ILE A 196 -17.62 11.25 7.95
N LEU A 197 -18.91 11.36 8.29
CA LEU A 197 -19.45 12.50 9.04
C LEU A 197 -18.80 12.63 10.42
N ALA A 198 -18.59 11.52 11.12
CA ALA A 198 -17.93 11.52 12.43
C ALA A 198 -16.43 11.82 12.36
N ALA A 199 -15.77 11.51 11.24
CA ALA A 199 -14.36 11.74 11.01
C ALA A 199 -14.06 13.18 10.56
N ALA A 200 -15.06 13.93 10.09
CA ALA A 200 -14.87 15.27 9.56
C ALA A 200 -14.43 16.25 10.65
N PRO A 201 -13.25 16.87 10.53
CA PRO A 201 -12.77 17.81 11.54
C PRO A 201 -13.52 19.16 11.53
N GLY A 202 -14.25 19.45 10.45
CA GLY A 202 -15.08 20.64 10.24
C GLY A 202 -16.21 20.34 9.26
N ARG A 203 -16.83 21.38 8.69
CA ARG A 203 -17.92 21.22 7.76
C ARG A 203 -17.47 20.62 6.44
N ILE A 204 -18.21 19.63 5.93
CA ILE A 204 -18.04 19.15 4.58
C ILE A 204 -18.71 20.16 3.63
N VAL A 205 -17.90 20.85 2.82
CA VAL A 205 -18.35 21.93 1.93
C VAL A 205 -18.47 21.50 0.48
N GLN A 206 -17.83 20.39 0.09
CA GLN A 206 -17.96 19.79 -1.24
C GLN A 206 -17.58 18.30 -1.22
N ILE A 207 -18.07 17.58 -2.23
CA ILE A 207 -17.81 16.15 -2.42
C ILE A 207 -17.25 15.97 -3.82
N LEU A 208 -16.05 15.37 -3.93
CA LEU A 208 -15.39 15.07 -5.18
C LEU A 208 -15.43 13.57 -5.44
N VAL A 209 -15.51 13.21 -6.71
CA VAL A 209 -15.47 11.82 -7.16
C VAL A 209 -14.38 11.68 -8.20
N THR A 210 -13.48 10.69 -8.02
CA THR A 210 -12.43 10.42 -9.00
C THR A 210 -13.03 9.83 -10.28
N HIS A 211 -13.93 8.88 -10.14
CA HIS A 211 -14.68 8.25 -11.23
C HIS A 211 -15.97 7.61 -10.70
N THR A 212 -16.81 7.12 -11.58
CA THR A 212 -18.19 6.72 -11.23
C THR A 212 -18.39 5.22 -11.06
N HIS A 213 -17.36 4.45 -10.73
CA HIS A 213 -17.55 3.06 -10.32
C HIS A 213 -18.29 2.96 -8.98
N LYS A 214 -19.00 1.83 -8.80
CA LYS A 214 -19.96 1.64 -7.69
C LYS A 214 -19.33 1.56 -6.30
N ASP A 215 -18.05 1.46 -6.21
CA ASP A 215 -17.29 1.49 -4.96
C ASP A 215 -16.70 2.88 -4.63
N HIS A 216 -16.80 3.87 -5.55
CA HIS A 216 -16.28 5.23 -5.35
C HIS A 216 -17.34 6.30 -5.17
N SER A 217 -18.40 6.31 -6.02
CA SER A 217 -19.31 7.46 -6.14
C SER A 217 -20.66 7.34 -5.44
N PRO A 218 -21.28 6.14 -5.24
CA PRO A 218 -22.68 6.07 -4.76
C PRO A 218 -22.91 6.70 -3.39
N GLY A 219 -21.90 6.72 -2.53
CA GLY A 219 -21.94 7.40 -1.23
C GLY A 219 -22.12 8.92 -1.32
N ALA A 220 -21.91 9.52 -2.50
CA ALA A 220 -22.09 10.95 -2.70
C ALA A 220 -23.54 11.40 -2.48
N VAL A 221 -24.51 10.60 -2.89
CA VAL A 221 -25.94 10.94 -2.74
C VAL A 221 -26.35 11.07 -1.26
N PRO A 222 -26.19 10.04 -0.40
CA PRO A 222 -26.56 10.16 1.00
C PRO A 222 -25.68 11.17 1.76
N LEU A 223 -24.42 11.34 1.39
CA LEU A 223 -23.53 12.31 2.01
C LEU A 223 -23.94 13.75 1.66
N ALA A 224 -24.28 14.03 0.40
CA ALA A 224 -24.80 15.33 -0.03
C ALA A 224 -26.13 15.65 0.67
N ALA A 225 -27.02 14.67 0.79
CA ALA A 225 -28.29 14.85 1.52
C ALA A 225 -28.08 15.20 3.00
N ALA A 226 -27.06 14.63 3.64
CA ALA A 226 -26.74 14.89 5.05
C ALA A 226 -26.03 16.24 5.29
N THR A 227 -25.24 16.74 4.32
CA THR A 227 -24.36 17.89 4.48
C THR A 227 -24.81 19.14 3.74
N GLY A 228 -25.62 18.98 2.69
CA GLY A 228 -25.93 20.03 1.72
C GLY A 228 -24.78 20.37 0.76
N ALA A 229 -23.66 19.61 0.84
CA ALA A 229 -22.48 19.87 0.03
C ALA A 229 -22.72 19.49 -1.45
N PRO A 230 -22.29 20.33 -2.43
CA PRO A 230 -22.38 19.99 -3.84
C PRO A 230 -21.44 18.83 -4.18
N VAL A 231 -21.89 17.96 -5.08
CA VAL A 231 -21.12 16.88 -5.67
C VAL A 231 -20.48 17.40 -6.96
N LEU A 232 -19.16 17.19 -7.10
CA LEU A 232 -18.41 17.55 -8.30
C LEU A 232 -17.64 16.32 -8.80
N GLY A 233 -17.42 16.26 -10.09
CA GLY A 233 -16.74 15.16 -10.76
C GLY A 233 -17.04 15.20 -12.24
N ARG A 234 -16.82 14.12 -12.95
CA ARG A 234 -17.06 14.03 -14.38
C ARG A 234 -17.99 12.87 -14.70
N ARG A 235 -18.93 13.05 -15.62
CA ARG A 235 -19.77 11.95 -16.10
C ARG A 235 -18.98 11.06 -17.04
N THR A 236 -19.28 9.75 -16.99
CA THR A 236 -18.74 8.79 -17.94
C THR A 236 -19.42 8.91 -19.31
N ALA A 237 -18.68 8.58 -20.37
CA ALA A 237 -19.23 8.41 -21.71
C ALA A 237 -19.92 7.02 -21.87
N HIS A 238 -19.64 6.07 -20.98
CA HIS A 238 -20.09 4.67 -21.06
C HIS A 238 -20.74 4.24 -19.72
N PRO A 239 -22.08 4.35 -19.59
CA PRO A 239 -22.76 4.16 -18.30
C PRO A 239 -22.81 2.70 -17.81
N MET A 240 -22.42 1.73 -18.62
CA MET A 240 -22.42 0.32 -18.24
C MET A 240 -21.52 0.08 -17.02
N TRP A 241 -22.07 -0.54 -15.97
CA TRP A 241 -21.42 -0.81 -14.67
C TRP A 241 -21.05 0.41 -13.83
N GLN A 242 -21.40 1.59 -14.28
CA GLN A 242 -21.19 2.83 -13.56
C GLN A 242 -22.31 3.08 -12.52
N ASP A 243 -22.09 4.08 -11.68
CA ASP A 243 -23.10 4.58 -10.76
C ASP A 243 -24.12 5.46 -11.50
N GLU A 244 -25.32 4.93 -11.71
CA GLU A 244 -26.40 5.64 -12.38
C GLU A 244 -27.00 6.78 -11.52
N THR A 245 -26.70 6.81 -10.23
CA THR A 245 -27.18 7.85 -9.30
C THR A 245 -26.30 9.10 -9.31
N PHE A 246 -25.13 9.03 -9.94
CA PHE A 246 -24.19 10.14 -9.97
C PHE A 246 -24.71 11.33 -10.78
N ALA A 247 -25.02 12.41 -10.07
CA ALA A 247 -25.53 13.65 -10.64
C ALA A 247 -24.74 14.85 -10.10
N PRO A 248 -23.59 15.18 -10.73
CA PRO A 248 -22.77 16.27 -10.23
C PRO A 248 -23.45 17.62 -10.44
N ALA A 249 -23.35 18.50 -9.44
CA ALA A 249 -23.79 19.89 -9.54
C ALA A 249 -22.95 20.68 -10.55
N ARG A 250 -21.69 20.26 -10.74
CA ARG A 250 -20.77 20.78 -11.75
C ARG A 250 -19.81 19.69 -12.20
N GLU A 251 -19.59 19.59 -13.51
CA GLU A 251 -18.55 18.73 -14.07
C GLU A 251 -17.19 19.42 -14.00
N LEU A 252 -16.16 18.63 -13.65
CA LEU A 252 -14.79 19.08 -13.56
C LEU A 252 -14.04 18.79 -14.85
N GLN A 253 -13.08 19.68 -15.16
CA GLN A 253 -12.17 19.53 -16.27
C GLN A 253 -10.72 19.45 -15.76
N GLY A 254 -9.86 18.73 -16.47
CA GLY A 254 -8.42 18.74 -16.16
C GLY A 254 -7.83 20.14 -16.23
N GLY A 255 -6.92 20.45 -15.31
CA GLY A 255 -6.26 21.75 -15.18
C GLY A 255 -7.01 22.76 -14.29
N GLU A 256 -8.21 22.45 -13.81
CA GLU A 256 -8.91 23.31 -12.86
C GLU A 256 -8.24 23.26 -11.47
N ARG A 257 -8.35 24.40 -10.75
CA ARG A 257 -7.95 24.47 -9.33
C ARG A 257 -9.17 24.73 -8.47
N LEU A 258 -9.28 23.95 -7.40
CA LEU A 258 -10.36 23.99 -6.42
C LEU A 258 -9.78 24.48 -5.11
N GLU A 259 -10.17 25.68 -4.69
CA GLU A 259 -9.84 26.22 -3.37
C GLU A 259 -10.70 25.49 -2.31
N LEU A 260 -10.05 24.84 -1.35
CA LEU A 260 -10.72 24.10 -0.27
C LEU A 260 -10.86 24.92 1.02
N GLY A 261 -10.42 26.15 0.98
CA GLY A 261 -10.30 27.06 2.10
C GLY A 261 -8.88 27.65 2.20
N PRO A 262 -8.57 28.44 3.22
CA PRO A 262 -7.25 29.03 3.36
C PRO A 262 -6.16 27.95 3.43
N GLY A 263 -5.21 27.96 2.51
CA GLY A 263 -4.04 27.09 2.54
C GLY A 263 -4.25 25.65 2.11
N ALA A 264 -5.31 25.34 1.35
CA ALA A 264 -5.51 24.03 0.73
C ALA A 264 -6.12 24.17 -0.66
N THR A 265 -5.39 23.74 -1.67
CA THR A 265 -5.77 23.83 -3.10
C THR A 265 -5.61 22.48 -3.77
N LEU A 266 -6.64 21.99 -4.43
CA LEU A 266 -6.57 20.81 -5.28
C LEU A 266 -6.47 21.19 -6.76
N GLU A 267 -5.48 20.66 -7.47
CA GLU A 267 -5.45 20.69 -8.93
C GLU A 267 -6.10 19.42 -9.47
N VAL A 268 -7.04 19.58 -10.41
CA VAL A 268 -7.75 18.49 -11.08
C VAL A 268 -6.96 18.01 -12.26
N ILE A 269 -6.65 16.73 -12.33
CA ILE A 269 -5.91 16.11 -13.44
C ILE A 269 -6.79 15.07 -14.09
N HIS A 270 -7.13 15.23 -15.37
CA HIS A 270 -7.88 14.23 -16.11
C HIS A 270 -6.96 13.07 -16.52
N THR A 271 -7.24 11.88 -16.03
CA THR A 271 -6.43 10.66 -16.20
C THR A 271 -7.28 9.51 -16.74
N PRO A 272 -7.76 9.61 -18.01
CA PRO A 272 -8.57 8.56 -18.61
C PRO A 272 -7.77 7.28 -18.80
N GLY A 273 -8.46 6.15 -18.77
CA GLY A 273 -7.85 4.85 -19.03
C GLY A 273 -8.47 3.71 -18.23
N HIS A 274 -8.48 3.77 -16.91
CA HIS A 274 -9.29 2.87 -16.07
C HIS A 274 -10.79 3.13 -16.30
N ALA A 275 -11.17 4.38 -16.30
CA ALA A 275 -12.49 4.89 -16.70
C ALA A 275 -12.31 6.15 -17.53
N SER A 276 -13.23 6.42 -18.49
CA SER A 276 -13.15 7.58 -19.38
C SER A 276 -13.28 8.92 -18.65
N ASN A 277 -13.92 8.91 -17.51
CA ASN A 277 -14.19 10.08 -16.66
C ASN A 277 -13.23 10.22 -15.49
N HIS A 278 -12.16 9.42 -15.43
CA HIS A 278 -11.28 9.39 -14.27
C HIS A 278 -10.54 10.70 -14.06
N LEU A 279 -10.51 11.16 -12.80
CA LEU A 279 -9.82 12.34 -12.32
C LEU A 279 -8.88 11.96 -11.17
N CYS A 280 -7.65 12.46 -11.20
CA CYS A 280 -6.80 12.54 -10.03
C CYS A 280 -6.86 13.94 -9.44
N TYR A 281 -6.56 14.07 -8.15
CA TYR A 281 -6.55 15.35 -7.45
C TYR A 281 -5.21 15.55 -6.76
N LEU A 282 -4.48 16.62 -7.11
CA LEU A 282 -3.19 16.96 -6.52
C LEU A 282 -3.38 18.05 -5.45
N LEU A 283 -3.09 17.73 -4.19
CA LEU A 283 -3.00 18.71 -3.11
C LEU A 283 -1.66 19.44 -3.21
N LEU A 284 -1.70 20.71 -3.63
CA LEU A 284 -0.50 21.48 -3.97
C LEU A 284 0.40 21.73 -2.77
N GLU A 285 -0.17 21.99 -1.59
CA GLU A 285 0.57 22.34 -0.37
C GLU A 285 1.34 21.15 0.24
N GLU A 286 1.02 19.93 -0.13
CA GLU A 286 1.69 18.73 0.38
C GLU A 286 2.33 17.88 -0.73
N ASP A 287 2.23 18.32 -1.99
CA ASP A 287 2.68 17.57 -3.18
C ASP A 287 2.16 16.11 -3.14
N LEU A 288 0.84 15.97 -2.83
CA LEU A 288 0.21 14.68 -2.62
C LEU A 288 -0.92 14.46 -3.61
N LEU A 289 -0.85 13.34 -4.35
CA LEU A 289 -1.81 12.98 -5.38
C LEU A 289 -2.79 11.92 -4.87
N PHE A 290 -4.09 12.22 -4.98
CA PHE A 290 -5.18 11.24 -4.83
C PHE A 290 -5.44 10.60 -6.19
N THR A 291 -5.06 9.35 -6.32
CA THR A 291 -4.98 8.66 -7.60
C THR A 291 -6.22 7.87 -7.99
N GLY A 292 -7.21 7.72 -7.10
CA GLY A 292 -8.31 6.79 -7.34
C GLY A 292 -7.77 5.43 -7.81
N ASP A 293 -8.33 4.92 -8.91
CA ASP A 293 -7.91 3.65 -9.51
C ASP A 293 -6.95 3.83 -10.71
N HIS A 294 -6.27 4.99 -10.79
CA HIS A 294 -5.25 5.24 -11.81
C HIS A 294 -3.89 4.67 -11.43
N VAL A 295 -3.49 4.80 -10.16
CA VAL A 295 -2.28 4.18 -9.60
C VAL A 295 -2.64 3.48 -8.29
N MET A 296 -2.46 2.17 -8.24
CA MET A 296 -2.83 1.34 -7.09
C MET A 296 -1.60 0.71 -6.44
N GLN A 297 -1.55 0.71 -5.12
CA GLN A 297 -0.49 0.03 -4.38
C GLN A 297 -0.77 -1.47 -4.28
N GLY A 298 0.18 -2.29 -4.72
CA GLY A 298 0.14 -3.76 -4.53
C GLY A 298 -0.90 -4.48 -5.40
N SER A 299 -1.51 -3.77 -6.37
CA SER A 299 -2.49 -4.32 -7.30
C SER A 299 -2.27 -3.76 -8.71
N THR A 300 -2.78 -4.46 -9.70
CA THR A 300 -2.81 -4.00 -11.10
C THR A 300 -4.12 -3.28 -11.37
N VAL A 301 -4.05 -2.14 -12.03
CA VAL A 301 -5.23 -1.40 -12.47
C VAL A 301 -6.00 -2.22 -13.50
N VAL A 302 -7.31 -2.33 -13.33
CA VAL A 302 -8.21 -2.99 -14.29
C VAL A 302 -8.60 -1.99 -15.37
N ILE A 303 -8.44 -2.37 -16.63
CA ILE A 303 -8.83 -1.56 -17.79
C ILE A 303 -9.81 -2.37 -18.61
N ASN A 304 -11.08 -2.03 -18.49
CA ASN A 304 -12.18 -2.84 -19.01
C ASN A 304 -12.99 -2.08 -20.06
N PRO A 305 -12.85 -2.41 -21.37
CA PRO A 305 -13.66 -1.79 -22.42
C PRO A 305 -15.16 -2.04 -22.25
N PRO A 306 -16.02 -1.13 -22.71
CA PRO A 306 -15.74 0.01 -23.58
C PRO A 306 -15.33 1.30 -22.85
N ASP A 307 -15.46 1.42 -21.52
CA ASP A 307 -15.12 2.63 -20.77
C ASP A 307 -13.62 2.73 -20.50
N GLY A 308 -12.96 1.58 -20.19
CA GLY A 308 -11.52 1.48 -20.07
C GLY A 308 -10.80 1.46 -21.42
N ASP A 309 -9.68 2.19 -21.52
CA ASP A 309 -8.82 2.29 -22.71
C ASP A 309 -7.34 2.22 -22.32
N MET A 310 -6.64 1.18 -22.78
CA MET A 310 -5.23 0.96 -22.46
C MET A 310 -4.31 2.04 -23.04
N ALA A 311 -4.62 2.55 -24.23
CA ALA A 311 -3.79 3.58 -24.87
C ALA A 311 -3.94 4.92 -24.12
N ALA A 312 -5.17 5.29 -23.76
CA ALA A 312 -5.45 6.46 -22.92
C ALA A 312 -4.80 6.31 -21.54
N TYR A 313 -4.83 5.12 -20.93
CA TYR A 313 -4.18 4.85 -19.65
C TYR A 313 -2.67 5.09 -19.72
N LEU A 314 -1.99 4.49 -20.69
CA LEU A 314 -0.55 4.67 -20.88
C LEU A 314 -0.14 6.11 -21.21
N ALA A 315 -1.03 6.87 -21.87
CA ALA A 315 -0.77 8.28 -22.19
C ALA A 315 -1.00 9.21 -20.98
N SER A 316 -1.75 8.78 -19.97
CA SER A 316 -2.08 9.57 -18.79
C SER A 316 -1.23 9.20 -17.55
N LEU A 317 -0.38 8.16 -17.63
CA LEU A 317 0.64 7.84 -16.64
C LEU A 317 1.82 8.83 -16.72
#